data_ffb8d2195e179c61006fc6cb7b2e2da0
#
_entry.id   ffb8d2195e179c61006fc6cb7b2e2da0
#
_cell.length_a   1.000
_cell.length_b   1.000
_cell.length_c   1.000
_cell.angle_alpha   90.00
_cell.angle_beta   90.00
_cell.angle_gamma   90.00
#
_symmetry.space_group_name_H-M   'P 1'
#
loop_
_entity.id
_entity.type
_entity.pdbx_description
1 polymer ?
#
loop_
_entity_poly.entity_id
_entity_poly.type
_entity_poly.pdbx_seq_one_letter_code
_entity_poly.pdbx_strand_id
1 'polypeptide(L)' 'QAQERMERLTEQMKRVQGITEQLKAENALEWTQRMNNIRACAKEIVEKEIIFA' A
#
# COMPACT_ATOMS: atom_id res chain seq x y z
N GLN A 1 8.64 12.90 6.08
CA GLN A 1 7.59 12.74 7.06
C GLN A 1 6.82 11.45 6.82
N ALA A 2 6.13 10.98 7.87
CA ALA A 2 5.51 9.65 7.85
C ALA A 2 4.46 9.49 6.73
N GLN A 3 3.70 10.53 6.43
CA GLN A 3 2.66 10.46 5.41
C GLN A 3 3.25 10.28 4.01
N GLU A 4 4.28 11.03 3.68
CA GLU A 4 4.96 10.90 2.40
C GLU A 4 5.60 9.53 2.24
N ARG A 5 6.22 9.04 3.31
CA ARG A 5 6.85 7.72 3.30
C ARG A 5 5.81 6.62 3.10
N MET A 6 4.67 6.75 3.73
CA MET A 6 3.58 5.80 3.57
C MET A 6 3.05 5.77 2.13
N GLU A 7 2.93 6.94 1.52
CA GLU A 7 2.52 7.04 0.12
C GLU A 7 3.52 6.37 -0.81
N ARG A 8 4.82 6.57 -0.59
CA ARG A 8 5.86 5.95 -1.40
C ARG A 8 5.84 4.43 -1.26
N LEU A 9 5.71 3.94 -0.03
CA LEU A 9 5.65 2.50 0.22
C LEU A 9 4.43 1.88 -0.45
N THR A 10 3.29 2.54 -0.35
CA THR A 10 2.07 2.08 -0.99
C THR A 10 2.22 2.01 -2.50
N GLU A 11 2.78 3.06 -3.10
CA GLU A 11 3.05 3.10 -4.53
C GLU A 11 3.98 1.98 -4.98
N GLN A 12 5.05 1.76 -4.25
CA GLN A 12 6.02 0.73 -4.57
C GLN A 12 5.38 -0.66 -4.48
N MET A 13 4.62 -0.91 -3.45
CA MET A 13 3.93 -2.19 -3.28
C MET A 13 2.89 -2.44 -4.36
N LYS A 14 2.19 -1.40 -4.78
CA LYS A 14 1.24 -1.50 -5.89
C LYS A 14 1.93 -1.97 -7.16
N ARG A 15 3.10 -1.41 -7.46
CA ARG A 15 3.87 -1.80 -8.64
C ARG A 15 4.32 -3.24 -8.57
N VAL A 16 4.85 -3.65 -7.41
CA VAL A 16 5.33 -5.01 -7.21
C VAL A 16 4.23 -6.04 -7.36
N GLN A 17 3.04 -5.73 -6.85
CA GLN A 17 1.90 -6.65 -6.90
C GLN A 17 1.06 -6.53 -8.16
N GLY A 18 1.39 -5.57 -9.04
CA GLY A 18 0.65 -5.38 -10.28
C GLY A 18 -0.75 -4.83 -10.08
N ILE A 19 -0.95 -4.06 -9.04
CA ILE A 19 -2.25 -3.44 -8.76
C ILE A 19 -2.37 -2.18 -9.61
N THR A 20 -3.23 -2.22 -10.61
CA THR A 20 -3.36 -1.14 -11.60
C THR A 20 -4.80 -0.63 -11.66
N GLU A 21 -4.97 0.49 -12.37
CA GLU A 21 -6.30 1.02 -12.66
C GLU A 21 -7.13 0.03 -13.47
N GLN A 22 -6.47 -0.75 -14.30
CA GLN A 22 -7.16 -1.78 -15.07
C GLN A 22 -7.76 -2.84 -14.16
N LEU A 23 -7.03 -3.27 -13.14
CA LEU A 23 -7.56 -4.22 -12.17
C LEU A 23 -8.77 -3.64 -11.44
N LYS A 24 -8.71 -2.36 -11.08
CA LYS A 24 -9.82 -1.67 -10.44
C LYS A 24 -11.06 -1.68 -11.30
N ALA A 25 -10.88 -1.47 -12.62
CA ALA A 25 -12.00 -1.46 -13.56
C ALA A 25 -12.58 -2.85 -13.77
N GLU A 26 -11.73 -3.88 -13.81
CA GLU A 26 -12.17 -5.25 -14.05
C GLU A 26 -12.71 -5.94 -12.82
N ASN A 27 -12.09 -5.71 -11.68
CA ASN A 27 -12.47 -6.37 -10.43
C ASN A 27 -12.23 -5.44 -9.24
N ALA A 28 -13.19 -4.56 -9.01
CA ALA A 28 -13.10 -3.54 -7.96
C ALA A 28 -12.97 -4.15 -6.56
N LEU A 29 -13.62 -5.28 -6.31
CA LEU A 29 -13.56 -5.94 -5.01
C LEU A 29 -12.15 -6.45 -4.72
N GLU A 30 -11.54 -7.13 -5.67
CA GLU A 30 -10.18 -7.62 -5.52
C GLU A 30 -9.19 -6.46 -5.37
N TRP A 31 -9.36 -5.42 -6.18
CA TRP A 31 -8.53 -4.22 -6.09
C TRP A 31 -8.60 -3.62 -4.67
N THR A 32 -9.81 -3.50 -4.11
CA THR A 32 -10.01 -2.96 -2.77
C THR A 32 -9.34 -3.83 -1.71
N GLN A 33 -9.49 -5.14 -1.80
CA GLN A 33 -8.86 -6.06 -0.85
C GLN A 33 -7.34 -5.96 -0.89
N ARG A 34 -6.76 -5.93 -2.08
CA ARG A 34 -5.31 -5.80 -2.25
C ARG A 34 -4.80 -4.47 -1.72
N MET A 35 -5.53 -3.39 -1.99
CA MET A 35 -5.16 -2.06 -1.48
C MET A 35 -5.22 -2.00 0.04
N ASN A 36 -6.22 -2.61 0.64
CA ASN A 36 -6.32 -2.66 2.10
C ASN A 36 -5.15 -3.40 2.71
N ASN A 37 -4.74 -4.53 2.12
CA ASN A 37 -3.57 -5.27 2.58
C ASN A 37 -2.29 -4.45 2.46
N ILE A 38 -2.11 -3.75 1.35
CA ILE A 38 -0.94 -2.90 1.14
C ILE A 38 -0.88 -1.78 2.16
N ARG A 39 -2.00 -1.12 2.41
CA ARG A 39 -2.07 -0.04 3.39
C ARG A 39 -1.73 -0.53 4.79
N ALA A 40 -2.24 -1.71 5.15
CA ALA A 40 -1.93 -2.30 6.44
C ALA A 40 -0.44 -2.60 6.58
N CYS A 41 0.17 -3.18 5.55
CA CYS A 41 1.60 -3.46 5.54
C CYS A 41 2.44 -2.19 5.62
N ALA A 42 2.08 -1.18 4.83
CA ALA A 42 2.81 0.08 4.83
C ALA A 42 2.72 0.77 6.19
N LYS A 43 1.54 0.76 6.79
CA LYS A 43 1.33 1.33 8.11
C LYS A 43 2.20 0.63 9.15
N GLU A 44 2.24 -0.69 9.09
CA GLU A 44 3.06 -1.49 10.01
C GLU A 44 4.54 -1.14 9.90
N ILE A 45 5.03 -1.02 8.69
CA ILE A 45 6.43 -0.66 8.44
C ILE A 45 6.75 0.72 9.01
N VAL A 46 5.90 1.70 8.75
CA VAL A 46 6.10 3.07 9.24
C VAL A 46 6.04 3.10 10.77
N GLU A 47 5.10 2.39 11.37
CA GLU A 47 4.99 2.33 12.83
C GLU A 47 6.24 1.73 13.47
N LYS A 48 6.77 0.66 12.90
CA LYS A 48 8.00 0.05 13.40
C LYS A 48 9.18 0.99 13.30
N GLU A 49 9.29 1.74 12.23
CA GLU A 49 10.37 2.71 12.09
C GLU A 49 10.28 3.82 13.12
N ILE A 50 9.08 4.28 13.42
CA ILE A 50 8.87 5.32 14.44
C ILE A 50 9.23 4.80 15.83
N ILE A 51 8.86 3.57 16.13
CA ILE A 51 9.11 2.97 17.45
C ILE A 51 10.61 2.73 17.67
N PHE A 52 11.32 2.29 16.64
CA PHE A 52 12.74 1.95 16.74
C PHE A 52 13.68 3.11 16.40
N ALA A 53 13.16 4.18 15.93
CA ALA A 53 13.95 5.36 15.66
C ALA A 53 14.10 6.21 16.92
#